data_aeafceb7dd9720fc9f95a631045b62f0
#
_entry.id   aeafceb7dd9720fc9f95a631045b62f0
#
_cell.length_a   1.000
_cell.length_b   1.000
_cell.length_c   1.000
_cell.angle_alpha   90.00
_cell.angle_beta   90.00
_cell.angle_gamma   90.00
#
_symmetry.space_group_name_H-M   'P 1'
#
loop_
_entity.id
_entity.type
_entity.pdbx_description
1 polymer ?
#
loop_
_entity_poly.entity_id
_entity_poly.type
_entity_poly.pdbx_seq_one_letter_code
_entity_poly.pdbx_strand_id
1 'polypeptide(L)'
;LNTVDIVTPNIDELAWLTHLPVVDEASLLTAINRLRGKGAKSVYVKGGHAHWQKNVSDIFVCASHTLRFSQPKYANGNLRGTGCMLASALAAFIVHDYCIEDALTLANAYVSEVRNHTLPKQCAAANANAISNELTTYFAQTNGFPAKPESFPLVTFHQRGATANEKERDKDSLLKASSCKESHFPALTHTHLGIYPVVDSVQWIARLWPTGVKIMQLRVKQGSQEDIRQQIKEAIELVKHTDCQLFINDYWELAIELGAYGVHLGQEDIDTADLNAIRSAGLRLGISTHGFAEIQRVRALNPSYIALGHIFPTNTKDMPSKPQGVARLKKYVQLCDGIPTVAIGGINLSRIGDVAKTGVNGIAVVSAITQAAHPLKAYKALVQEAGFA
;
A
#
# COMPACT_ATOMS: atom_id res chain seq x y z
N LEU A 1 -10.62 28.79 -10.06
CA LEU A 1 -10.19 27.41 -9.81
C LEU A 1 -8.72 27.18 -10.22
N ASN A 2 -8.19 27.95 -11.16
CA ASN A 2 -6.81 27.78 -11.68
C ASN A 2 -5.70 27.98 -10.63
N THR A 3 -5.98 28.61 -9.51
CA THR A 3 -5.05 28.90 -8.41
C THR A 3 -5.14 27.88 -7.28
N VAL A 4 -6.05 26.91 -7.39
CA VAL A 4 -6.31 25.92 -6.34
C VAL A 4 -5.77 24.57 -6.78
N ASP A 5 -4.97 23.91 -5.93
CA ASP A 5 -4.39 22.60 -6.25
C ASP A 5 -5.43 21.48 -6.12
N ILE A 6 -6.32 21.57 -5.13
CA ILE A 6 -7.38 20.58 -4.90
C ILE A 6 -8.68 21.26 -4.46
N VAL A 7 -9.79 20.81 -5.02
CA VAL A 7 -11.15 21.21 -4.61
C VAL A 7 -11.81 20.02 -3.92
N THR A 8 -12.42 20.23 -2.74
CA THR A 8 -12.95 19.13 -1.89
C THR A 8 -14.47 19.23 -1.66
N PRO A 9 -15.31 19.22 -2.71
CA PRO A 9 -16.76 19.32 -2.56
C PRO A 9 -17.37 18.02 -2.00
N ASN A 10 -18.54 18.13 -1.34
CA ASN A 10 -19.46 17.01 -1.22
C ASN A 10 -20.30 16.87 -2.50
N ILE A 11 -21.20 15.88 -2.55
CA ILE A 11 -22.06 15.61 -3.72
C ILE A 11 -22.94 16.82 -4.06
N ASP A 12 -23.57 17.43 -3.04
CA ASP A 12 -24.48 18.57 -3.22
C ASP A 12 -23.71 19.84 -3.68
N GLU A 13 -22.54 20.09 -3.06
CA GLU A 13 -21.64 21.17 -3.45
C GLU A 13 -21.12 20.99 -4.89
N LEU A 14 -20.80 19.75 -5.28
CA LEU A 14 -20.38 19.44 -6.65
C LEU A 14 -21.49 19.71 -7.67
N ALA A 15 -22.72 19.27 -7.35
CA ALA A 15 -23.90 19.53 -8.20
C ALA A 15 -24.13 21.04 -8.38
N TRP A 16 -24.04 21.80 -7.30
CA TRP A 16 -24.19 23.25 -7.32
C TRP A 16 -23.08 23.93 -8.14
N LEU A 17 -21.80 23.59 -7.92
CA LEU A 17 -20.65 24.16 -8.63
C LEU A 17 -20.66 23.88 -10.13
N THR A 18 -21.24 22.77 -10.53
CA THR A 18 -21.26 22.33 -11.93
C THR A 18 -22.56 22.62 -12.65
N HIS A 19 -23.64 22.92 -11.90
CA HIS A 19 -25.01 22.99 -12.40
C HIS A 19 -25.46 21.71 -13.09
N LEU A 20 -25.04 20.55 -12.57
CA LEU A 20 -25.39 19.21 -13.04
C LEU A 20 -25.97 18.40 -11.89
N PRO A 21 -27.03 17.61 -12.11
CA PRO A 21 -27.49 16.65 -11.12
C PRO A 21 -26.44 15.54 -10.93
N VAL A 22 -26.20 15.14 -9.69
CA VAL A 22 -25.28 14.06 -9.35
C VAL A 22 -26.06 13.00 -8.59
N VAL A 23 -26.55 11.99 -9.31
CA VAL A 23 -27.49 10.98 -8.80
C VAL A 23 -26.97 9.55 -8.90
N ASP A 24 -25.88 9.36 -9.63
CA ASP A 24 -25.22 8.08 -9.85
C ASP A 24 -23.71 8.27 -10.17
N GLU A 25 -23.03 7.18 -10.41
CA GLU A 25 -21.59 7.16 -10.69
C GLU A 25 -21.23 7.89 -12.00
N ALA A 26 -22.06 7.75 -13.03
CA ALA A 26 -21.81 8.36 -14.34
C ALA A 26 -21.95 9.88 -14.29
N SER A 27 -23.00 10.38 -13.63
CA SER A 27 -23.22 11.80 -13.40
C SER A 27 -22.15 12.41 -12.47
N LEU A 28 -21.68 11.66 -11.47
CA LEU A 28 -20.56 12.04 -10.60
C LEU A 28 -19.29 12.30 -11.41
N LEU A 29 -18.88 11.36 -12.26
CA LEU A 29 -17.69 11.49 -13.10
C LEU A 29 -17.83 12.63 -14.12
N THR A 30 -19.03 12.82 -14.67
CA THR A 30 -19.35 13.92 -15.57
C THR A 30 -19.19 15.28 -14.87
N ALA A 31 -19.72 15.42 -13.68
CA ALA A 31 -19.61 16.64 -12.88
C ALA A 31 -18.13 16.92 -12.49
N ILE A 32 -17.38 15.91 -12.08
CA ILE A 32 -15.95 16.04 -11.78
C ILE A 32 -15.18 16.55 -13.03
N ASN A 33 -15.42 15.95 -14.20
CA ASN A 33 -14.76 16.37 -15.45
C ASN A 33 -15.13 17.80 -15.82
N ARG A 34 -16.39 18.22 -15.63
CA ARG A 34 -16.83 19.60 -15.84
C ARG A 34 -16.09 20.58 -14.91
N LEU A 35 -15.94 20.23 -13.63
CA LEU A 35 -15.21 21.06 -12.66
C LEU A 35 -13.73 21.20 -13.03
N ARG A 36 -13.12 20.11 -13.49
CA ARG A 36 -11.74 20.12 -14.00
C ARG A 36 -11.61 20.94 -15.30
N GLY A 37 -12.58 20.86 -16.21
CA GLY A 37 -12.64 21.70 -17.40
C GLY A 37 -12.78 23.20 -17.07
N LYS A 38 -13.30 23.56 -15.88
CA LYS A 38 -13.30 24.94 -15.36
C LYS A 38 -11.98 25.36 -14.70
N GLY A 39 -10.93 24.52 -14.76
CA GLY A 39 -9.58 24.82 -14.29
C GLY A 39 -9.16 24.17 -12.95
N ALA A 40 -9.98 23.33 -12.33
CA ALA A 40 -9.55 22.59 -11.15
C ALA A 40 -8.47 21.55 -11.52
N LYS A 41 -7.26 21.64 -10.94
CA LYS A 41 -6.16 20.70 -11.19
C LYS A 41 -6.51 19.29 -10.72
N SER A 42 -7.07 19.18 -9.51
CA SER A 42 -7.58 17.93 -8.94
C SER A 42 -8.86 18.17 -8.15
N VAL A 43 -9.68 17.14 -8.06
CA VAL A 43 -10.98 17.19 -7.37
C VAL A 43 -11.08 15.99 -6.45
N TYR A 44 -11.39 16.22 -5.17
CA TYR A 44 -11.70 15.20 -4.19
C TYR A 44 -13.16 15.33 -3.77
N VAL A 45 -14.01 14.40 -4.17
CA VAL A 45 -15.44 14.41 -3.84
C VAL A 45 -15.73 13.52 -2.64
N LYS A 46 -16.35 14.08 -1.62
CA LYS A 46 -16.79 13.38 -0.41
C LYS A 46 -18.10 12.63 -0.70
N GLY A 47 -18.07 11.29 -0.59
CA GLY A 47 -19.17 10.39 -0.94
C GLY A 47 -20.23 10.19 0.15
N GLY A 48 -20.10 10.85 1.31
CA GLY A 48 -21.01 10.63 2.44
C GLY A 48 -22.51 10.86 2.15
N HIS A 49 -22.82 11.66 1.14
CA HIS A 49 -24.21 11.96 0.69
C HIS A 49 -24.65 11.12 -0.54
N ALA A 50 -23.83 10.18 -1.00
CA ALA A 50 -24.17 9.32 -2.14
C ALA A 50 -25.17 8.23 -1.71
N HIS A 51 -26.45 8.44 -2.00
CA HIS A 51 -27.51 7.50 -1.60
C HIS A 51 -27.48 6.17 -2.38
N TRP A 52 -26.88 6.16 -3.58
CA TRP A 52 -26.75 4.98 -4.45
C TRP A 52 -25.60 4.02 -4.06
N GLN A 53 -24.72 4.41 -3.15
CA GLN A 53 -23.57 3.60 -2.74
C GLN A 53 -23.90 2.80 -1.47
N LYS A 54 -23.48 1.52 -1.41
CA LYS A 54 -23.57 0.70 -0.19
C LYS A 54 -22.62 1.17 0.91
N ASN A 55 -21.37 1.51 0.53
CA ASN A 55 -20.34 2.07 1.39
C ASN A 55 -20.19 3.57 1.13
N VAL A 56 -19.63 4.30 2.07
CA VAL A 56 -19.12 5.64 1.78
C VAL A 56 -17.89 5.49 0.90
N SER A 57 -17.93 6.12 -0.27
CA SER A 57 -16.81 6.07 -1.21
C SER A 57 -16.47 7.47 -1.70
N ASP A 58 -15.40 8.02 -1.16
CA ASP A 58 -14.84 9.28 -1.63
C ASP A 58 -14.00 9.02 -2.90
N ILE A 59 -13.95 10.00 -3.81
CA ILE A 59 -13.21 9.88 -5.06
C ILE A 59 -12.27 11.05 -5.26
N PHE A 60 -11.01 10.77 -5.53
CA PHE A 60 -10.01 11.74 -5.97
C PHE A 60 -9.70 11.55 -7.44
N VAL A 61 -9.70 12.64 -8.20
CA VAL A 61 -9.39 12.65 -9.64
C VAL A 61 -8.38 13.74 -9.95
N CYS A 62 -7.23 13.35 -10.48
CA CYS A 62 -6.19 14.25 -10.99
C CYS A 62 -5.90 14.01 -12.48
N ALA A 63 -4.80 14.55 -13.00
CA ALA A 63 -4.44 14.40 -14.42
C ALA A 63 -4.07 12.96 -14.78
N SER A 64 -3.34 12.27 -13.90
CA SER A 64 -2.74 10.95 -14.14
C SER A 64 -3.62 9.77 -13.72
N HIS A 65 -4.35 9.89 -12.61
CA HIS A 65 -5.05 8.76 -12.03
C HIS A 65 -6.32 9.16 -11.27
N THR A 66 -7.07 8.15 -10.86
CA THR A 66 -8.24 8.26 -9.98
C THR A 66 -8.03 7.33 -8.79
N LEU A 67 -8.31 7.82 -7.57
CA LEU A 67 -8.33 7.03 -6.35
C LEU A 67 -9.74 6.97 -5.78
N ARG A 68 -10.09 5.84 -5.18
CA ARG A 68 -11.29 5.69 -4.37
C ARG A 68 -10.91 5.30 -2.95
N PHE A 69 -11.60 5.89 -2.00
CA PHE A 69 -11.44 5.68 -0.57
C PHE A 69 -12.75 5.14 -0.03
N SER A 70 -12.84 3.83 0.16
CA SER A 70 -14.09 3.17 0.56
C SER A 70 -14.07 2.78 2.04
N GLN A 71 -15.15 3.11 2.74
CA GLN A 71 -15.37 2.77 4.14
C GLN A 71 -16.81 2.30 4.37
N PRO A 72 -17.08 1.46 5.39
CA PRO A 72 -18.44 1.12 5.76
C PRO A 72 -19.27 2.39 6.09
N LYS A 73 -20.57 2.37 5.75
CA LYS A 73 -21.46 3.43 6.21
C LYS A 73 -21.59 3.38 7.73
N TYR A 74 -21.46 4.55 8.35
CA TYR A 74 -21.68 4.67 9.79
C TYR A 74 -23.18 4.61 10.10
N ALA A 75 -23.56 3.77 11.03
CA ALA A 75 -24.96 3.58 11.43
C ALA A 75 -25.58 4.84 12.09
N ASN A 76 -24.78 5.79 12.56
CA ASN A 76 -25.17 6.84 13.50
C ASN A 76 -25.17 8.25 12.89
N GLY A 77 -25.67 8.41 11.68
CA GLY A 77 -25.99 9.73 11.12
C GLY A 77 -24.81 10.61 10.70
N ASN A 78 -25.12 11.81 10.22
CA ASN A 78 -24.15 12.78 9.72
C ASN A 78 -23.62 13.66 10.85
N LEU A 79 -22.33 13.55 11.19
CA LEU A 79 -21.63 14.50 12.04
C LEU A 79 -21.32 15.78 11.28
N ARG A 80 -21.76 16.93 11.80
CA ARG A 80 -21.40 18.24 11.25
C ARG A 80 -19.92 18.52 11.48
N GLY A 81 -19.29 19.22 10.54
CA GLY A 81 -17.87 19.63 10.64
C GLY A 81 -16.85 18.62 10.11
N THR A 82 -17.23 17.37 9.82
CA THR A 82 -16.33 16.36 9.31
C THR A 82 -15.70 16.72 7.96
N GLY A 83 -16.42 17.47 7.11
CA GLY A 83 -15.90 17.98 5.84
C GLY A 83 -14.79 19.02 6.02
N CYS A 84 -14.95 19.96 6.96
CA CYS A 84 -13.91 20.93 7.30
C CYS A 84 -12.72 20.26 7.98
N MET A 85 -12.99 19.28 8.85
CA MET A 85 -11.97 18.47 9.50
C MET A 85 -11.11 17.72 8.48
N LEU A 86 -11.73 17.08 7.49
CA LEU A 86 -11.01 16.38 6.43
C LEU A 86 -10.13 17.34 5.63
N ALA A 87 -10.64 18.50 5.22
CA ALA A 87 -9.86 19.48 4.47
C ALA A 87 -8.68 20.03 5.29
N SER A 88 -8.88 20.29 6.58
CA SER A 88 -7.81 20.75 7.48
C SER A 88 -6.77 19.66 7.73
N ALA A 89 -7.18 18.41 7.94
CA ALA A 89 -6.28 17.28 8.10
C ALA A 89 -5.47 17.04 6.82
N LEU A 90 -6.12 17.10 5.65
CA LEU A 90 -5.44 16.99 4.34
C LEU A 90 -4.35 18.05 4.20
N ALA A 91 -4.68 19.32 4.47
CA ALA A 91 -3.73 20.41 4.40
C ALA A 91 -2.53 20.19 5.37
N ALA A 92 -2.82 19.75 6.60
CA ALA A 92 -1.79 19.43 7.59
C ALA A 92 -0.86 18.32 7.11
N PHE A 93 -1.38 17.21 6.57
CA PHE A 93 -0.55 16.12 6.06
C PHE A 93 0.30 16.54 4.86
N ILE A 94 -0.22 17.39 3.96
CA ILE A 94 0.57 17.96 2.84
C ILE A 94 1.71 18.82 3.38
N VAL A 95 1.48 19.67 4.38
CA VAL A 95 2.53 20.49 5.02
C VAL A 95 3.59 19.62 5.71
N HIS A 96 3.19 18.44 6.21
CA HIS A 96 4.12 17.44 6.77
C HIS A 96 4.78 16.55 5.71
N ASP A 97 4.81 16.99 4.46
CA ASP A 97 5.54 16.35 3.35
C ASP A 97 5.04 14.93 3.00
N TYR A 98 3.75 14.68 3.17
CA TYR A 98 3.08 13.52 2.58
C TYR A 98 2.66 13.82 1.14
N CYS A 99 2.80 12.84 0.23
CA CYS A 99 2.21 12.96 -1.11
C CYS A 99 0.69 13.03 -1.01
N ILE A 100 0.03 13.49 -2.07
CA ILE A 100 -1.42 13.75 -2.04
C ILE A 100 -2.22 12.47 -1.74
N GLU A 101 -1.79 11.32 -2.26
CA GLU A 101 -2.43 10.03 -2.07
C GLU A 101 -2.38 9.60 -0.59
N ASP A 102 -1.22 9.74 0.03
CA ASP A 102 -1.03 9.44 1.44
C ASP A 102 -1.76 10.45 2.33
N ALA A 103 -1.70 11.74 2.00
CA ALA A 103 -2.38 12.79 2.75
C ALA A 103 -3.90 12.59 2.75
N LEU A 104 -4.48 12.18 1.60
CA LEU A 104 -5.90 11.83 1.49
C LEU A 104 -6.24 10.57 2.30
N THR A 105 -5.40 9.54 2.21
CA THR A 105 -5.58 8.29 2.98
C THR A 105 -5.56 8.56 4.48
N LEU A 106 -4.59 9.34 4.94
CA LEU A 106 -4.43 9.72 6.35
C LEU A 106 -5.57 10.63 6.83
N ALA A 107 -6.00 11.60 6.01
CA ALA A 107 -7.11 12.48 6.35
C ALA A 107 -8.43 11.71 6.50
N ASN A 108 -8.68 10.74 5.60
CA ASN A 108 -9.83 9.82 5.72
C ASN A 108 -9.76 8.98 7.00
N ALA A 109 -8.63 8.37 7.25
CA ALA A 109 -8.40 7.55 8.44
C ALA A 109 -8.60 8.39 9.73
N TYR A 110 -8.07 9.60 9.74
CA TYR A 110 -8.21 10.53 10.88
C TYR A 110 -9.67 10.86 11.16
N VAL A 111 -10.43 11.26 10.14
CA VAL A 111 -11.87 11.56 10.30
C VAL A 111 -12.64 10.33 10.76
N SER A 112 -12.32 9.16 10.23
CA SER A 112 -12.92 7.88 10.64
C SER A 112 -12.64 7.56 12.09
N GLU A 113 -11.39 7.71 12.54
CA GLU A 113 -10.98 7.45 13.92
C GLU A 113 -11.67 8.40 14.90
N VAL A 114 -11.74 9.70 14.56
CA VAL A 114 -12.50 10.70 15.34
C VAL A 114 -13.97 10.31 15.45
N ARG A 115 -14.62 9.94 14.33
CA ARG A 115 -16.03 9.52 14.33
C ARG A 115 -16.27 8.29 15.21
N ASN A 116 -15.41 7.28 15.11
CA ASN A 116 -15.54 6.06 15.90
C ASN A 116 -15.35 6.29 17.41
N HIS A 117 -14.57 7.31 17.78
CA HIS A 117 -14.32 7.66 19.17
C HIS A 117 -15.44 8.50 19.77
N THR A 118 -15.99 9.46 19.00
CA THR A 118 -16.95 10.45 19.49
C THR A 118 -18.41 10.00 19.47
N LEU A 119 -18.74 8.90 18.75
CA LEU A 119 -20.10 8.38 18.72
C LEU A 119 -20.26 7.23 19.73
N PRO A 120 -20.80 7.47 20.95
CA PRO A 120 -21.25 6.39 21.82
C PRO A 120 -22.29 5.57 21.05
N LYS A 121 -22.24 4.24 21.18
CA LYS A 121 -23.18 3.31 20.52
C LYS A 121 -24.68 3.57 20.77
N GLN A 122 -25.03 4.60 21.55
CA GLN A 122 -26.40 4.90 22.02
C GLN A 122 -26.88 6.34 21.80
N CYS A 123 -26.11 7.25 21.20
CA CYS A 123 -26.56 8.65 21.05
C CYS A 123 -27.31 8.91 19.75
N ALA A 124 -28.56 8.45 19.66
CA ALA A 124 -29.51 8.93 18.65
C ALA A 124 -30.05 10.36 18.92
N ALA A 125 -29.69 10.99 20.02
CA ALA A 125 -30.25 12.27 20.47
C ALA A 125 -29.25 13.31 20.99
N ALA A 126 -27.96 13.19 20.67
CA ALA A 126 -26.97 14.15 21.11
C ALA A 126 -27.15 15.49 20.39
N ASN A 127 -27.21 16.58 21.18
CA ASN A 127 -27.25 17.95 20.71
C ASN A 127 -25.99 18.23 19.85
N ALA A 128 -26.13 18.90 18.70
CA ALA A 128 -25.01 19.21 17.78
C ALA A 128 -23.83 19.93 18.46
N ASN A 129 -24.09 20.70 19.52
CA ASN A 129 -23.05 21.38 20.30
C ASN A 129 -22.25 20.42 21.19
N ALA A 130 -22.85 19.36 21.73
CA ALA A 130 -22.15 18.34 22.50
C ALA A 130 -21.18 17.55 21.62
N ILE A 131 -21.62 17.19 20.42
CA ILE A 131 -20.79 16.50 19.45
C ILE A 131 -19.58 17.36 19.01
N SER A 132 -19.78 18.67 18.78
CA SER A 132 -18.69 19.58 18.44
C SER A 132 -17.65 19.69 19.57
N ASN A 133 -18.10 19.72 20.83
CA ASN A 133 -17.21 19.75 21.99
C ASN A 133 -16.42 18.45 22.15
N GLU A 134 -17.04 17.29 21.93
CA GLU A 134 -16.37 15.99 21.95
C GLU A 134 -15.32 15.85 20.83
N LEU A 135 -15.65 16.31 19.62
CA LEU A 135 -14.69 16.37 18.51
C LEU A 135 -13.48 17.22 18.86
N THR A 136 -13.70 18.41 19.43
CA THR A 136 -12.63 19.31 19.86
C THR A 136 -11.75 18.68 20.95
N THR A 137 -12.36 18.00 21.90
CA THR A 137 -11.66 17.30 22.98
C THR A 137 -10.81 16.16 22.42
N TYR A 138 -11.34 15.39 21.47
CA TYR A 138 -10.58 14.33 20.79
C TYR A 138 -9.35 14.89 20.06
N PHE A 139 -9.51 15.98 19.31
CA PHE A 139 -8.39 16.67 18.66
C PHE A 139 -7.28 17.06 19.63
N ALA A 140 -7.63 17.55 20.80
CA ALA A 140 -6.68 17.93 21.83
C ALA A 140 -5.95 16.73 22.47
N GLN A 141 -6.56 15.55 22.47
CA GLN A 141 -6.03 14.34 23.08
C GLN A 141 -5.20 13.47 22.11
N THR A 142 -5.41 13.60 20.81
CA THR A 142 -4.65 12.86 19.79
C THR A 142 -3.62 13.76 19.15
N ASN A 143 -2.44 13.32 18.95
CA ASN A 143 -1.40 14.06 18.24
C ASN A 143 -1.72 14.23 16.73
N GLY A 144 -2.99 14.11 16.34
CA GLY A 144 -3.47 14.31 14.98
C GLY A 144 -3.04 13.24 13.96
N PHE A 145 -2.48 12.11 14.42
CA PHE A 145 -2.07 11.04 13.51
C PHE A 145 -2.92 9.78 13.72
N PRO A 146 -3.61 9.27 12.66
CA PRO A 146 -4.41 8.06 12.78
C PRO A 146 -3.53 6.84 13.00
N ALA A 147 -3.90 5.99 13.95
CA ALA A 147 -3.10 4.84 14.34
C ALA A 147 -3.84 3.49 14.23
N LYS A 148 -5.16 3.49 14.19
CA LYS A 148 -5.99 2.28 14.19
C LYS A 148 -6.17 1.74 12.77
N PRO A 149 -5.70 0.51 12.45
CA PRO A 149 -5.80 -0.06 11.09
C PRO A 149 -7.22 -0.11 10.54
N GLU A 150 -8.23 -0.32 11.39
CA GLU A 150 -9.64 -0.36 11.02
C GLU A 150 -10.24 1.01 10.64
N SER A 151 -9.56 2.10 10.98
CA SER A 151 -9.98 3.46 10.62
C SER A 151 -9.56 3.85 9.21
N PHE A 152 -8.61 3.13 8.62
CA PHE A 152 -8.13 3.42 7.28
C PHE A 152 -9.10 2.95 6.20
N PRO A 153 -9.29 3.74 5.13
CA PRO A 153 -10.13 3.34 4.01
C PRO A 153 -9.47 2.22 3.18
N LEU A 154 -10.29 1.40 2.53
CA LEU A 154 -9.83 0.63 1.38
C LEU A 154 -9.51 1.61 0.25
N VAL A 155 -8.31 1.55 -0.31
CA VAL A 155 -7.88 2.41 -1.42
C VAL A 155 -7.78 1.59 -2.71
N THR A 156 -8.41 2.09 -3.78
CA THR A 156 -8.26 1.52 -5.12
C THR A 156 -7.72 2.57 -6.08
N PHE A 157 -6.85 2.14 -7.00
CA PHE A 157 -6.18 2.98 -8.01
C PHE A 157 -6.72 2.63 -9.38
N HIS A 158 -6.98 3.66 -10.21
CA HIS A 158 -7.36 3.49 -11.61
C HIS A 158 -6.55 4.47 -12.46
N GLN A 159 -5.74 3.96 -13.39
CA GLN A 159 -5.04 4.82 -14.34
C GLN A 159 -6.03 5.46 -15.32
N ARG A 160 -5.80 6.72 -15.70
CA ARG A 160 -6.61 7.39 -16.72
C ARG A 160 -6.25 6.83 -18.09
N GLY A 161 -7.27 6.41 -18.84
CA GLY A 161 -7.10 5.80 -20.16
C GLY A 161 -7.28 4.28 -20.18
N ALA A 162 -7.41 3.64 -19.04
CA ALA A 162 -7.80 2.22 -18.97
C ALA A 162 -9.15 1.98 -19.67
N THR A 163 -9.22 0.92 -20.45
CA THR A 163 -10.42 0.52 -21.21
C THR A 163 -11.58 0.14 -20.30
N ALA A 164 -12.82 0.12 -20.80
CA ALA A 164 -14.00 -0.26 -20.02
C ALA A 164 -13.87 -1.67 -19.41
N ASN A 165 -13.20 -2.59 -20.12
CA ASN A 165 -12.94 -3.96 -19.65
C ASN A 165 -11.93 -4.03 -18.49
N GLU A 166 -10.95 -3.15 -18.46
CA GLU A 166 -10.00 -3.05 -17.33
C GLU A 166 -10.65 -2.44 -16.09
N LYS A 167 -11.56 -1.46 -16.29
CA LYS A 167 -12.33 -0.85 -15.18
C LYS A 167 -13.32 -1.83 -14.53
N GLU A 168 -13.85 -2.79 -15.27
CA GLU A 168 -14.72 -3.83 -14.73
C GLU A 168 -13.95 -4.94 -14.01
N ARG A 169 -12.76 -5.32 -14.53
CA ARG A 169 -11.87 -6.28 -13.85
C ARG A 169 -11.41 -5.77 -12.47
N ASP A 170 -11.07 -4.50 -12.34
CA ASP A 170 -10.65 -3.91 -11.06
C ASP A 170 -11.79 -3.85 -10.03
N LYS A 171 -13.01 -3.51 -10.45
CA LYS A 171 -14.18 -3.52 -9.57
C LYS A 171 -14.48 -4.92 -9.04
N ASP A 172 -14.40 -5.94 -9.90
CA ASP A 172 -14.76 -7.30 -9.57
C ASP A 172 -13.67 -8.03 -8.77
N SER A 173 -12.39 -7.81 -9.06
CA SER A 173 -11.29 -8.53 -8.40
C SER A 173 -11.06 -8.06 -6.96
N LEU A 174 -11.06 -6.76 -6.69
CA LEU A 174 -10.81 -6.22 -5.36
C LEU A 174 -12.04 -6.31 -4.45
N LEU A 175 -13.27 -6.14 -4.99
CA LEU A 175 -14.51 -6.30 -4.22
C LEU A 175 -14.85 -7.78 -3.97
N LYS A 176 -14.54 -8.68 -4.90
CA LYS A 176 -14.69 -10.12 -4.70
C LYS A 176 -13.64 -10.68 -3.75
N ALA A 177 -12.40 -10.14 -3.76
CA ALA A 177 -11.38 -10.54 -2.79
C ALA A 177 -11.78 -10.21 -1.34
N SER A 178 -12.51 -9.11 -1.10
CA SER A 178 -12.97 -8.74 0.24
C SER A 178 -14.21 -9.50 0.73
N SER A 179 -14.95 -10.18 -0.14
CA SER A 179 -16.21 -10.87 0.19
C SER A 179 -16.08 -12.39 0.35
N CYS A 180 -14.99 -13.01 -0.13
CA CYS A 180 -14.73 -14.44 0.01
C CYS A 180 -13.81 -14.74 1.19
N LYS A 181 -14.26 -15.57 2.13
CA LYS A 181 -13.45 -16.07 3.27
C LYS A 181 -12.22 -16.89 2.86
N GLU A 182 -12.01 -17.18 1.57
CA GLU A 182 -10.95 -18.02 1.00
C GLU A 182 -9.90 -17.22 0.19
N SER A 183 -9.82 -15.89 0.35
CA SER A 183 -9.04 -15.03 -0.55
C SER A 183 -7.62 -14.69 -0.07
N HIS A 184 -7.04 -15.45 0.85
CA HIS A 184 -5.67 -15.25 1.31
C HIS A 184 -4.65 -15.94 0.42
N PHE A 185 -3.51 -15.28 0.17
CA PHE A 185 -2.35 -15.98 -0.35
C PHE A 185 -1.76 -16.91 0.72
N PRO A 186 -1.08 -18.00 0.35
CA PRO A 186 -0.49 -18.91 1.33
C PRO A 186 0.46 -18.16 2.27
N ALA A 187 0.42 -18.52 3.56
CA ALA A 187 1.31 -17.95 4.56
C ALA A 187 2.77 -18.33 4.27
N LEU A 188 3.70 -17.48 4.72
CA LEU A 188 5.11 -17.80 4.73
C LEU A 188 5.40 -19.00 5.64
N THR A 189 6.35 -19.84 5.27
CA THR A 189 6.81 -20.96 6.10
C THR A 189 7.45 -20.45 7.40
N HIS A 190 8.21 -19.35 7.28
CA HIS A 190 8.81 -18.66 8.41
C HIS A 190 8.48 -17.17 8.31
N THR A 191 7.95 -16.57 9.35
CA THR A 191 7.64 -15.14 9.42
C THR A 191 8.79 -14.31 9.98
N HIS A 192 9.75 -14.94 10.68
CA HIS A 192 11.00 -14.31 11.08
C HIS A 192 12.01 -14.41 9.93
N LEU A 193 12.00 -13.42 9.06
CA LEU A 193 12.68 -13.48 7.76
C LEU A 193 14.16 -13.13 7.83
N GLY A 194 14.57 -12.34 8.82
CA GLY A 194 15.95 -11.91 8.95
C GLY A 194 16.42 -10.99 7.82
N ILE A 195 17.67 -11.21 7.38
CA ILE A 195 18.22 -10.47 6.24
C ILE A 195 17.74 -11.14 4.95
N TYR A 196 17.17 -10.31 4.07
CA TYR A 196 16.55 -10.70 2.81
C TYR A 196 17.39 -10.19 1.61
N PRO A 197 18.36 -10.96 1.10
CA PRO A 197 19.12 -10.60 -0.09
C PRO A 197 18.22 -10.55 -1.33
N VAL A 198 18.25 -9.42 -2.05
CA VAL A 198 17.67 -9.28 -3.40
C VAL A 198 18.83 -9.25 -4.39
N VAL A 199 18.88 -10.24 -5.27
CA VAL A 199 20.02 -10.52 -6.15
C VAL A 199 19.59 -10.69 -7.60
N ASP A 200 20.50 -10.48 -8.53
CA ASP A 200 20.22 -10.39 -9.97
C ASP A 200 20.59 -11.65 -10.76
N SER A 201 21.14 -12.66 -10.10
CA SER A 201 21.56 -13.88 -10.78
C SER A 201 21.55 -15.12 -9.88
N VAL A 202 21.46 -16.29 -10.51
CA VAL A 202 21.50 -17.58 -9.84
C VAL A 202 22.84 -17.83 -9.12
N GLN A 203 23.94 -17.26 -9.62
CA GLN A 203 25.26 -17.35 -8.98
C GLN A 203 25.26 -16.75 -7.57
N TRP A 204 24.50 -15.66 -7.35
CA TRP A 204 24.31 -15.10 -6.02
C TRP A 204 23.50 -16.02 -5.12
N ILE A 205 22.46 -16.66 -5.65
CA ILE A 205 21.68 -17.66 -4.90
C ILE A 205 22.60 -18.79 -4.45
N ALA A 206 23.39 -19.38 -5.39
CA ALA A 206 24.34 -20.44 -5.10
C ALA A 206 25.39 -20.05 -4.04
N ARG A 207 25.81 -18.79 -4.03
CA ARG A 207 26.79 -18.26 -3.08
C ARG A 207 26.22 -18.02 -1.68
N LEU A 208 24.96 -17.61 -1.59
CA LEU A 208 24.36 -17.18 -0.34
C LEU A 208 23.58 -18.27 0.39
N TRP A 209 22.87 -19.16 -0.34
CA TRP A 209 22.03 -20.17 0.33
C TRP A 209 22.78 -21.05 1.34
N PRO A 210 24.08 -21.43 1.17
CA PRO A 210 24.79 -22.23 2.17
C PRO A 210 25.05 -21.51 3.50
N THR A 211 24.78 -20.19 3.58
CA THR A 211 24.91 -19.44 4.83
C THR A 211 23.73 -19.62 5.79
N GLY A 212 22.70 -20.38 5.39
CA GLY A 212 21.48 -20.55 6.17
C GLY A 212 20.47 -19.41 6.02
N VAL A 213 20.59 -18.60 4.93
CA VAL A 213 19.64 -17.52 4.63
C VAL A 213 18.21 -18.09 4.51
N LYS A 214 17.24 -17.45 5.16
CA LYS A 214 15.85 -17.93 5.25
C LYS A 214 14.96 -17.46 4.10
N ILE A 215 15.32 -16.35 3.46
CA ILE A 215 14.56 -15.74 2.36
C ILE A 215 15.49 -15.07 1.37
N MET A 216 15.25 -15.24 0.09
CA MET A 216 15.96 -14.55 -1.00
C MET A 216 15.00 -14.16 -2.13
N GLN A 217 15.37 -13.14 -2.89
CA GLN A 217 14.67 -12.76 -4.11
C GLN A 217 15.63 -12.79 -5.31
N LEU A 218 15.23 -13.52 -6.34
CA LEU A 218 15.89 -13.48 -7.64
C LEU A 218 15.22 -12.42 -8.51
N ARG A 219 15.97 -11.37 -8.85
CA ARG A 219 15.52 -10.22 -9.64
C ARG A 219 16.36 -10.04 -10.88
N VAL A 220 16.18 -10.92 -11.85
CA VAL A 220 16.85 -10.85 -13.16
C VAL A 220 16.25 -9.71 -13.98
N LYS A 221 17.07 -8.79 -14.47
CA LYS A 221 16.62 -7.64 -15.27
C LYS A 221 17.07 -7.69 -16.72
N GLN A 222 18.05 -8.49 -17.06
CA GLN A 222 18.67 -8.55 -18.38
C GLN A 222 18.85 -10.01 -18.79
N GLY A 223 18.75 -10.27 -20.08
CA GLY A 223 18.87 -11.59 -20.69
C GLY A 223 17.73 -11.87 -21.67
N SER A 224 17.89 -12.90 -22.48
CA SER A 224 16.80 -13.44 -23.28
C SER A 224 15.75 -14.11 -22.38
N GLN A 225 14.55 -14.34 -22.90
CA GLN A 225 13.51 -15.07 -22.14
C GLN A 225 13.99 -16.47 -21.73
N GLU A 226 14.78 -17.14 -22.59
CA GLU A 226 15.33 -18.45 -22.27
C GLU A 226 16.40 -18.38 -21.17
N ASP A 227 17.29 -17.37 -21.19
CA ASP A 227 18.27 -17.15 -20.12
C ASP A 227 17.58 -16.88 -18.77
N ILE A 228 16.54 -16.06 -18.77
CA ILE A 228 15.76 -15.74 -17.57
C ILE A 228 15.07 -17.00 -17.03
N ARG A 229 14.43 -17.76 -17.92
CA ARG A 229 13.79 -19.03 -17.58
C ARG A 229 14.79 -20.03 -16.96
N GLN A 230 15.95 -20.18 -17.59
CA GLN A 230 16.99 -21.07 -17.10
C GLN A 230 17.50 -20.65 -15.72
N GLN A 231 17.79 -19.37 -15.51
CA GLN A 231 18.21 -18.86 -14.20
C GLN A 231 17.15 -19.09 -13.10
N ILE A 232 15.87 -18.88 -13.40
CA ILE A 232 14.78 -19.13 -12.45
C ILE A 232 14.71 -20.62 -12.11
N LYS A 233 14.76 -21.51 -13.12
CA LYS A 233 14.74 -22.95 -12.93
C LYS A 233 15.91 -23.43 -12.05
N GLU A 234 17.12 -23.00 -12.38
CA GLU A 234 18.31 -23.35 -11.59
C GLU A 234 18.24 -22.85 -10.16
N ALA A 235 17.77 -21.61 -9.95
CA ALA A 235 17.61 -21.05 -8.61
C ALA A 235 16.60 -21.83 -7.76
N ILE A 236 15.47 -22.24 -8.35
CA ILE A 236 14.46 -23.08 -7.67
C ILE A 236 15.08 -24.43 -7.27
N GLU A 237 15.76 -25.12 -8.19
CA GLU A 237 16.39 -26.42 -7.90
C GLU A 237 17.47 -26.33 -6.82
N LEU A 238 18.27 -25.24 -6.79
CA LEU A 238 19.29 -25.01 -5.75
C LEU A 238 18.73 -24.96 -4.33
N VAL A 239 17.53 -24.39 -4.15
CA VAL A 239 16.94 -24.21 -2.82
C VAL A 239 15.81 -25.19 -2.48
N LYS A 240 15.44 -26.08 -3.39
CA LYS A 240 14.28 -26.97 -3.34
C LYS A 240 14.17 -27.81 -2.05
N HIS A 241 15.31 -28.22 -1.50
CA HIS A 241 15.38 -29.07 -0.32
C HIS A 241 15.99 -28.33 0.87
N THR A 242 15.82 -27.01 0.90
CA THR A 242 16.31 -26.13 1.97
C THR A 242 15.17 -25.38 2.63
N ASP A 243 15.45 -24.71 3.76
CA ASP A 243 14.48 -23.81 4.43
C ASP A 243 14.41 -22.42 3.77
N CYS A 244 15.07 -22.20 2.64
CA CYS A 244 15.12 -20.89 1.98
C CYS A 244 13.85 -20.62 1.18
N GLN A 245 13.15 -19.55 1.54
CA GLN A 245 11.96 -19.06 0.85
C GLN A 245 12.39 -18.20 -0.36
N LEU A 246 12.47 -18.78 -1.56
CA LEU A 246 12.89 -18.08 -2.76
C LEU A 246 11.71 -17.42 -3.47
N PHE A 247 11.76 -16.09 -3.60
CA PHE A 247 10.80 -15.31 -4.38
C PHE A 247 11.38 -14.93 -5.75
N ILE A 248 10.56 -15.08 -6.80
CA ILE A 248 10.88 -14.64 -8.16
C ILE A 248 10.27 -13.25 -8.38
N ASN A 249 11.07 -12.28 -8.83
CA ASN A 249 10.59 -10.94 -9.07
C ASN A 249 9.94 -10.81 -10.45
N ASP A 250 8.73 -10.26 -10.54
CA ASP A 250 7.93 -9.91 -11.73
C ASP A 250 7.47 -11.12 -12.59
N TYR A 251 8.28 -12.11 -12.85
CA TYR A 251 8.00 -13.23 -13.76
C TYR A 251 7.02 -14.25 -13.17
N TRP A 252 5.80 -13.84 -12.88
CA TRP A 252 4.80 -14.66 -12.20
C TRP A 252 4.35 -15.88 -13.03
N GLU A 253 4.27 -15.77 -14.37
CA GLU A 253 3.93 -16.89 -15.25
C GLU A 253 4.99 -17.99 -15.18
N LEU A 254 6.27 -17.61 -15.27
CA LEU A 254 7.39 -18.56 -15.11
C LEU A 254 7.46 -19.13 -13.70
N ALA A 255 7.13 -18.32 -12.68
CA ALA A 255 7.08 -18.78 -11.30
C ALA A 255 6.02 -19.87 -11.10
N ILE A 256 4.85 -19.72 -11.72
CA ILE A 256 3.80 -20.76 -11.74
C ILE A 256 4.28 -22.00 -12.49
N GLU A 257 4.76 -21.82 -13.70
CA GLU A 257 5.17 -22.91 -14.57
C GLU A 257 6.29 -23.78 -13.97
N LEU A 258 7.26 -23.14 -13.32
CA LEU A 258 8.43 -23.80 -12.75
C LEU A 258 8.26 -24.22 -11.28
N GLY A 259 7.09 -23.96 -10.69
CA GLY A 259 6.77 -24.35 -9.31
C GLY A 259 7.60 -23.63 -8.26
N ALA A 260 7.76 -22.30 -8.40
CA ALA A 260 8.47 -21.48 -7.44
C ALA A 260 7.79 -21.46 -6.07
N TYR A 261 8.49 -21.07 -5.01
CA TYR A 261 7.94 -20.86 -3.68
C TYR A 261 6.97 -19.68 -3.64
N GLY A 262 7.31 -18.58 -4.33
CA GLY A 262 6.49 -17.39 -4.41
C GLY A 262 6.98 -16.39 -5.44
N VAL A 263 6.20 -15.34 -5.62
CA VAL A 263 6.47 -14.24 -6.53
C VAL A 263 6.42 -12.91 -5.80
N HIS A 264 7.27 -11.96 -6.20
CA HIS A 264 7.26 -10.58 -5.70
C HIS A 264 6.90 -9.63 -6.83
N LEU A 265 5.88 -8.78 -6.61
CA LEU A 265 5.35 -7.84 -7.60
C LEU A 265 5.47 -6.38 -7.12
N GLY A 266 5.65 -5.45 -8.06
CA GLY A 266 5.50 -4.02 -7.85
C GLY A 266 4.05 -3.56 -7.97
N GLN A 267 3.82 -2.26 -7.75
CA GLN A 267 2.48 -1.66 -7.85
C GLN A 267 1.92 -1.69 -9.29
N GLU A 268 2.79 -1.57 -10.28
CA GLU A 268 2.42 -1.64 -11.70
C GLU A 268 2.07 -3.07 -12.14
N ASP A 269 2.81 -4.05 -11.60
CA ASP A 269 2.65 -5.45 -11.96
C ASP A 269 1.36 -6.06 -11.44
N ILE A 270 0.88 -5.64 -10.26
CA ILE A 270 -0.39 -6.13 -9.70
C ILE A 270 -1.62 -5.74 -10.51
N ASP A 271 -1.53 -4.72 -11.36
CA ASP A 271 -2.64 -4.31 -12.26
C ASP A 271 -2.72 -5.22 -13.50
N THR A 272 -1.63 -5.88 -13.87
CA THR A 272 -1.54 -6.70 -15.08
C THR A 272 -1.47 -8.20 -14.79
N ALA A 273 -0.97 -8.61 -13.61
CA ALA A 273 -0.84 -10.01 -13.23
C ALA A 273 -2.20 -10.66 -12.91
N ASP A 274 -2.34 -11.93 -13.28
CA ASP A 274 -3.47 -12.73 -12.83
C ASP A 274 -3.25 -13.24 -11.39
N LEU A 275 -3.67 -12.43 -10.43
CA LEU A 275 -3.55 -12.75 -9.00
C LEU A 275 -4.31 -14.03 -8.61
N ASN A 276 -5.36 -14.39 -9.35
CA ASN A 276 -6.10 -15.63 -9.11
C ASN A 276 -5.31 -16.85 -9.59
N ALA A 277 -4.64 -16.77 -10.74
CA ALA A 277 -3.75 -17.82 -11.22
C ALA A 277 -2.59 -18.04 -10.22
N ILE A 278 -1.94 -16.97 -9.74
CA ILE A 278 -0.87 -17.04 -8.73
C ILE A 278 -1.36 -17.73 -7.46
N ARG A 279 -2.54 -17.34 -6.95
CA ARG A 279 -3.15 -17.93 -5.75
C ARG A 279 -3.52 -19.41 -5.95
N SER A 280 -4.15 -19.74 -7.08
CA SER A 280 -4.57 -21.11 -7.41
C SER A 280 -3.37 -22.04 -7.59
N ALA A 281 -2.23 -21.54 -8.04
CA ALA A 281 -0.97 -22.28 -8.10
C ALA A 281 -0.31 -22.48 -6.72
N GLY A 282 -0.88 -21.91 -5.65
CA GLY A 282 -0.36 -22.04 -4.29
C GLY A 282 0.90 -21.20 -4.02
N LEU A 283 1.23 -20.23 -4.88
CA LEU A 283 2.40 -19.37 -4.71
C LEU A 283 2.13 -18.32 -3.63
N ARG A 284 3.17 -18.02 -2.85
CA ARG A 284 3.19 -16.87 -1.94
C ARG A 284 3.37 -15.60 -2.73
N LEU A 285 2.74 -14.53 -2.26
CA LEU A 285 2.79 -13.23 -2.92
C LEU A 285 3.43 -12.19 -1.98
N GLY A 286 4.53 -11.59 -2.41
CA GLY A 286 5.09 -10.38 -1.83
C GLY A 286 4.78 -9.17 -2.70
N ILE A 287 4.49 -8.02 -2.08
CA ILE A 287 4.19 -6.79 -2.85
C ILE A 287 4.95 -5.61 -2.27
N SER A 288 5.58 -4.83 -3.17
CA SER A 288 6.23 -3.56 -2.83
C SER A 288 5.23 -2.43 -2.62
N THR A 289 5.47 -1.60 -1.59
CA THR A 289 4.66 -0.40 -1.29
C THR A 289 5.55 0.77 -0.90
N HIS A 290 5.11 2.02 -1.21
CA HIS A 290 5.89 3.24 -1.02
C HIS A 290 5.20 4.27 -0.12
N GLY A 291 4.01 3.97 0.41
CA GLY A 291 3.24 4.88 1.26
C GLY A 291 1.94 4.28 1.79
N PHE A 292 1.18 5.08 2.54
CA PHE A 292 -0.06 4.66 3.19
C PHE A 292 -1.14 4.22 2.20
N ALA A 293 -1.29 4.94 1.09
CA ALA A 293 -2.29 4.62 0.08
C ALA A 293 -2.04 3.26 -0.56
N GLU A 294 -0.79 2.97 -0.95
CA GLU A 294 -0.40 1.69 -1.54
C GLU A 294 -0.50 0.55 -0.53
N ILE A 295 -0.13 0.78 0.74
CA ILE A 295 -0.32 -0.21 1.81
C ILE A 295 -1.80 -0.57 1.94
N GLN A 296 -2.72 0.41 1.95
CA GLN A 296 -4.16 0.13 2.05
C GLN A 296 -4.70 -0.64 0.84
N ARG A 297 -4.21 -0.32 -0.36
CA ARG A 297 -4.52 -1.09 -1.57
C ARG A 297 -4.10 -2.55 -1.43
N VAL A 298 -2.87 -2.78 -1.00
CA VAL A 298 -2.25 -4.10 -0.95
C VAL A 298 -2.80 -4.95 0.19
N ARG A 299 -3.10 -4.36 1.35
CA ARG A 299 -3.71 -5.08 2.48
C ARG A 299 -5.01 -5.80 2.08
N ALA A 300 -5.80 -5.21 1.20
CA ALA A 300 -7.04 -5.81 0.72
C ALA A 300 -6.82 -7.10 -0.10
N LEU A 301 -5.64 -7.30 -0.65
CA LEU A 301 -5.27 -8.50 -1.41
C LEU A 301 -4.84 -9.67 -0.51
N ASN A 302 -4.62 -9.42 0.79
CA ASN A 302 -4.11 -10.39 1.76
C ASN A 302 -2.83 -11.12 1.25
N PRO A 303 -1.75 -10.38 0.93
CA PRO A 303 -0.51 -10.96 0.43
C PRO A 303 0.22 -11.73 1.53
N SER A 304 1.18 -12.56 1.16
CA SER A 304 2.01 -13.31 2.10
C SER A 304 2.97 -12.40 2.88
N TYR A 305 3.42 -11.31 2.28
CA TYR A 305 4.13 -10.21 2.96
C TYR A 305 4.03 -8.91 2.18
N ILE A 306 4.29 -7.79 2.87
CA ILE A 306 4.36 -6.45 2.29
C ILE A 306 5.79 -5.91 2.43
N ALA A 307 6.40 -5.47 1.32
CA ALA A 307 7.67 -4.76 1.35
C ALA A 307 7.42 -3.24 1.44
N LEU A 308 8.07 -2.62 2.43
CA LEU A 308 7.90 -1.23 2.84
C LEU A 308 9.16 -0.43 2.46
N GLY A 309 9.06 0.49 1.54
CA GLY A 309 10.22 1.27 1.11
C GLY A 309 9.91 2.36 0.10
N HIS A 310 10.93 3.05 -0.42
CA HIS A 310 12.32 2.93 0.03
C HIS A 310 12.57 3.77 1.30
N ILE A 311 13.28 3.18 2.26
CA ILE A 311 13.44 3.82 3.58
C ILE A 311 14.52 4.91 3.54
N PHE A 312 15.62 4.68 2.83
CA PHE A 312 16.71 5.64 2.64
C PHE A 312 16.97 5.86 1.15
N PRO A 313 17.68 6.94 0.78
CA PRO A 313 18.08 7.16 -0.61
C PRO A 313 18.79 5.94 -1.20
N THR A 314 18.44 5.57 -2.44
CA THR A 314 18.97 4.40 -3.13
C THR A 314 19.20 4.71 -4.61
N ASN A 315 20.27 4.12 -5.18
CA ASN A 315 20.58 4.20 -6.61
C ASN A 315 20.28 2.88 -7.33
N THR A 316 19.68 1.91 -6.65
CA THR A 316 19.40 0.57 -7.22
C THR A 316 18.20 0.57 -8.17
N LYS A 317 17.28 1.50 -7.98
CA LYS A 317 16.10 1.74 -8.82
C LYS A 317 15.79 3.23 -8.78
N ASP A 318 15.37 3.80 -9.92
CA ASP A 318 14.78 5.13 -9.94
C ASP A 318 13.46 5.12 -9.16
N MET A 319 13.39 5.97 -8.14
CA MET A 319 12.24 6.02 -7.24
C MET A 319 11.49 7.33 -7.43
N PRO A 320 10.21 7.29 -7.81
CA PRO A 320 9.41 8.51 -7.98
C PRO A 320 9.05 9.17 -6.65
N SER A 321 9.13 8.44 -5.53
CA SER A 321 8.82 8.93 -4.19
C SER A 321 10.08 9.38 -3.44
N LYS A 322 9.90 10.21 -2.40
CA LYS A 322 10.97 10.54 -1.45
C LYS A 322 11.24 9.37 -0.50
N PRO A 323 12.48 9.26 0.06
CA PRO A 323 12.78 8.29 1.11
C PRO A 323 11.83 8.45 2.30
N GLN A 324 11.28 7.33 2.79
CA GLN A 324 10.24 7.35 3.82
C GLN A 324 10.77 7.54 5.23
N GLY A 325 11.99 7.11 5.50
CA GLY A 325 12.62 7.18 6.80
C GLY A 325 12.08 6.17 7.84
N VAL A 326 12.84 5.99 8.90
CA VAL A 326 12.54 4.99 9.96
C VAL A 326 11.26 5.35 10.75
N ALA A 327 10.98 6.65 10.92
CA ALA A 327 9.79 7.09 11.65
C ALA A 327 8.48 6.71 10.93
N ARG A 328 8.44 6.85 9.59
CA ARG A 328 7.28 6.39 8.79
C ARG A 328 7.23 4.86 8.74
N LEU A 329 8.38 4.19 8.61
CA LEU A 329 8.44 2.72 8.62
C LEU A 329 7.77 2.13 9.86
N LYS A 330 8.03 2.68 11.05
CA LYS A 330 7.38 2.22 12.29
C LYS A 330 5.85 2.31 12.22
N LYS A 331 5.31 3.38 11.62
CA LYS A 331 3.86 3.55 11.42
C LYS A 331 3.31 2.55 10.39
N TYR A 332 4.05 2.28 9.31
CA TYR A 332 3.69 1.29 8.31
C TYR A 332 3.61 -0.13 8.89
N VAL A 333 4.58 -0.52 9.73
CA VAL A 333 4.56 -1.81 10.42
C VAL A 333 3.31 -1.96 11.29
N GLN A 334 2.96 -0.93 12.06
CA GLN A 334 1.74 -0.93 12.87
C GLN A 334 0.46 -1.06 12.01
N LEU A 335 0.45 -0.41 10.84
CA LEU A 335 -0.68 -0.47 9.91
C LEU A 335 -0.83 -1.83 9.24
N CYS A 336 0.26 -2.56 9.05
CA CYS A 336 0.28 -3.90 8.43
C CYS A 336 -0.01 -5.03 9.43
N ASP A 337 -0.60 -4.73 10.59
CA ASP A 337 -0.90 -5.71 11.64
C ASP A 337 -1.44 -7.04 11.08
N GLY A 338 -0.83 -8.15 11.49
CA GLY A 338 -1.15 -9.50 11.00
C GLY A 338 -0.53 -9.91 9.65
N ILE A 339 0.09 -9.00 8.89
CA ILE A 339 0.77 -9.31 7.64
C ILE A 339 2.29 -9.12 7.83
N PRO A 340 3.12 -10.14 7.53
CA PRO A 340 4.57 -10.00 7.62
C PRO A 340 5.10 -8.82 6.79
N THR A 341 6.07 -8.08 7.33
CA THR A 341 6.62 -6.88 6.70
C THR A 341 8.11 -6.99 6.45
N VAL A 342 8.56 -6.43 5.33
CA VAL A 342 9.97 -6.36 4.93
C VAL A 342 10.35 -4.91 4.64
N ALA A 343 11.34 -4.37 5.35
CA ALA A 343 11.88 -3.04 5.01
C ALA A 343 12.87 -3.13 3.85
N ILE A 344 12.83 -2.17 2.93
CA ILE A 344 13.73 -2.13 1.76
C ILE A 344 14.14 -0.70 1.40
N GLY A 345 15.29 -0.55 0.77
CA GLY A 345 15.77 0.68 0.13
C GLY A 345 16.85 1.41 0.92
N GLY A 346 18.08 1.43 0.38
CA GLY A 346 19.22 2.14 0.92
C GLY A 346 19.71 1.68 2.29
N ILE A 347 19.35 0.46 2.71
CA ILE A 347 19.72 -0.11 4.00
C ILE A 347 21.11 -0.72 3.90
N ASN A 348 21.97 -0.39 4.85
CA ASN A 348 23.35 -0.87 4.97
C ASN A 348 23.70 -1.12 6.45
N LEU A 349 24.92 -1.53 6.73
CA LEU A 349 25.36 -1.92 8.07
C LEU A 349 25.17 -0.81 9.12
N SER A 350 25.39 0.46 8.76
CA SER A 350 25.24 1.59 9.69
C SER A 350 23.80 1.99 10.00
N ARG A 351 22.82 1.49 9.23
CA ARG A 351 21.39 1.87 9.31
C ARG A 351 20.51 0.72 9.78
N ILE A 352 20.98 -0.51 9.64
CA ILE A 352 20.16 -1.71 9.80
C ILE A 352 19.64 -1.89 11.23
N GLY A 353 20.43 -1.52 12.24
CA GLY A 353 20.03 -1.61 13.64
C GLY A 353 18.79 -0.76 13.97
N ASP A 354 18.68 0.45 13.41
CA ASP A 354 17.49 1.30 13.61
C ASP A 354 16.29 0.80 12.84
N VAL A 355 16.49 0.18 11.67
CA VAL A 355 15.42 -0.48 10.91
C VAL A 355 14.88 -1.69 11.67
N ALA A 356 15.73 -2.54 12.22
CA ALA A 356 15.33 -3.71 12.99
C ALA A 356 14.46 -3.35 14.21
N LYS A 357 14.77 -2.25 14.90
CA LYS A 357 13.98 -1.74 16.05
C LYS A 357 12.55 -1.31 15.69
N THR A 358 12.19 -1.19 14.42
CA THR A 358 10.81 -0.86 14.01
C THR A 358 9.84 -2.03 14.12
N GLY A 359 10.35 -3.26 14.29
CA GLY A 359 9.54 -4.47 14.39
C GLY A 359 9.22 -5.13 13.05
N VAL A 360 9.92 -4.78 11.96
CA VAL A 360 9.79 -5.49 10.68
C VAL A 360 10.21 -6.96 10.81
N ASN A 361 9.56 -7.84 10.05
CA ASN A 361 9.86 -9.27 10.03
C ASN A 361 11.14 -9.60 9.26
N GLY A 362 11.52 -8.75 8.30
CA GLY A 362 12.72 -8.91 7.49
C GLY A 362 13.27 -7.59 6.97
N ILE A 363 14.53 -7.60 6.57
CA ILE A 363 15.22 -6.43 6.01
C ILE A 363 15.87 -6.81 4.68
N ALA A 364 15.31 -6.27 3.59
CA ALA A 364 15.83 -6.53 2.25
C ALA A 364 17.02 -5.62 1.92
N VAL A 365 18.06 -6.22 1.39
CA VAL A 365 19.30 -5.56 1.01
C VAL A 365 19.76 -5.99 -0.38
N VAL A 366 20.38 -5.08 -1.13
CA VAL A 366 20.96 -5.33 -2.46
C VAL A 366 22.46 -5.01 -2.40
N SER A 367 22.83 -3.75 -2.62
CA SER A 367 24.20 -3.29 -2.73
C SER A 367 25.04 -3.53 -1.48
N ALA A 368 24.46 -3.56 -0.30
CA ALA A 368 25.15 -3.86 0.95
C ALA A 368 25.80 -5.26 0.95
N ILE A 369 25.33 -6.17 0.10
CA ILE A 369 25.92 -7.50 -0.11
C ILE A 369 26.62 -7.55 -1.47
N THR A 370 25.93 -7.21 -2.56
CA THR A 370 26.43 -7.46 -3.94
C THR A 370 27.62 -6.57 -4.31
N GLN A 371 27.78 -5.42 -3.69
CA GLN A 371 28.91 -4.50 -3.90
C GLN A 371 29.98 -4.56 -2.79
N ALA A 372 29.81 -5.44 -1.81
CA ALA A 372 30.79 -5.60 -0.75
C ALA A 372 32.05 -6.33 -1.23
N ALA A 373 33.24 -5.92 -0.80
CA ALA A 373 34.48 -6.62 -1.09
C ALA A 373 34.47 -8.10 -0.64
N HIS A 374 33.77 -8.37 0.45
CA HIS A 374 33.58 -9.72 1.00
C HIS A 374 32.09 -9.99 1.29
N PRO A 375 31.27 -10.37 0.30
CA PRO A 375 29.81 -10.48 0.42
C PRO A 375 29.31 -11.37 1.56
N LEU A 376 29.93 -12.53 1.77
CA LEU A 376 29.55 -13.46 2.85
C LEU A 376 29.86 -12.89 4.24
N LYS A 377 30.95 -12.13 4.39
CA LYS A 377 31.24 -11.42 5.63
C LYS A 377 30.26 -10.29 5.85
N ALA A 378 29.93 -9.55 4.79
CA ALA A 378 28.93 -8.47 4.84
C ALA A 378 27.55 -9.02 5.26
N TYR A 379 27.10 -10.13 4.68
CA TYR A 379 25.84 -10.78 5.08
C TYR A 379 25.85 -11.13 6.57
N LYS A 380 26.89 -11.80 7.08
CA LYS A 380 27.02 -12.17 8.50
C LYS A 380 27.01 -10.94 9.43
N ALA A 381 27.71 -9.88 9.03
CA ALA A 381 27.73 -8.63 9.80
C ALA A 381 26.35 -7.97 9.86
N LEU A 382 25.57 -7.98 8.74
CA LEU A 382 24.19 -7.49 8.71
C LEU A 382 23.28 -8.30 9.61
N VAL A 383 23.39 -9.64 9.62
CA VAL A 383 22.61 -10.52 10.50
C VAL A 383 22.89 -10.20 11.97
N GLN A 384 24.16 -10.05 12.33
CA GLN A 384 24.58 -9.73 13.69
C GLN A 384 24.09 -8.35 14.14
N GLU A 385 24.29 -7.31 13.32
CA GLU A 385 23.90 -5.94 13.65
C GLU A 385 22.38 -5.75 13.73
N ALA A 386 21.61 -6.50 12.91
CA ALA A 386 20.16 -6.48 12.97
C ALA A 386 19.59 -7.24 14.20
N GLY A 387 20.39 -8.02 14.89
CA GLY A 387 19.93 -8.85 16.01
C GLY A 387 19.04 -10.02 15.59
N PHE A 388 19.23 -10.52 14.36
CA PHE A 388 18.51 -11.69 13.83
C PHE A 388 19.28 -13.01 14.02
N ALA A 389 20.34 -12.98 14.82
CA ALA A 389 21.18 -14.15 15.11
C ALA A 389 20.50 -15.16 16.06
#